data_af1dce9c57ab95667e494740f1dbc1e5
#
_entry.id   af1dce9c57ab95667e494740f1dbc1e5
#
_cell.length_a   1.000
_cell.length_b   1.000
_cell.length_c   1.000
_cell.angle_alpha   90.00
_cell.angle_beta   90.00
_cell.angle_gamma   90.00
#
_symmetry.space_group_name_H-M   'P 1'
#
loop_
_entity.id
_entity.type
_entity.pdbx_description
1 polymer ?
#
loop_
_entity_poly.entity_id
_entity_poly.type
_entity_poly.pdbx_seq_one_letter_code
_entity_poly.pdbx_strand_id
1 'polypeptide(L)'
;MLAACSPAPKVVPVEGIAFPVVLITGQDPTNAAPHRADIETSARDLSLMRVERYSTLASPPIVIDSNARIYDMNEIEGAHGGLWMMVNPTGLMPITFQLTERREQGADAARGLISACEFLGRDIDSERRVARVARLASVQTIPKMIAIIEEMPLPEVAD
;
A
#
# COMPACT_ATOMS: atom_id res chain seq x y z
N MET A 1 -35.02 1.64 -19.79
CA MET A 1 -33.87 1.83 -18.87
C MET A 1 -32.64 1.39 -19.59
N LEU A 2 -31.80 2.33 -20.04
CA LEU A 2 -30.49 2.04 -20.63
C LEU A 2 -29.54 1.77 -19.46
N ALA A 3 -29.10 0.52 -19.31
CA ALA A 3 -28.00 0.18 -18.42
C ALA A 3 -26.77 0.90 -18.96
N ALA A 4 -26.28 1.91 -18.24
CA ALA A 4 -25.03 2.55 -18.56
C ALA A 4 -23.93 1.48 -18.43
N CYS A 5 -23.38 1.04 -19.57
CA CYS A 5 -22.18 0.21 -19.58
C CYS A 5 -21.08 1.01 -18.89
N SER A 6 -20.77 0.63 -17.66
CA SER A 6 -19.55 1.15 -17.01
C SER A 6 -18.36 0.75 -17.88
N PRO A 7 -17.48 1.69 -18.24
CA PRO A 7 -16.27 1.35 -19.02
C PRO A 7 -15.48 0.27 -18.25
N ALA A 8 -14.89 -0.66 -19.00
CA ALA A 8 -14.03 -1.67 -18.42
C ALA A 8 -12.89 -1.01 -17.62
N PRO A 9 -12.49 -1.59 -16.49
CA PRO A 9 -11.40 -1.05 -15.69
C PRO A 9 -10.11 -1.02 -16.51
N LYS A 10 -9.39 0.10 -16.43
CA LYS A 10 -8.15 0.31 -17.17
C LYS A 10 -6.99 -0.40 -16.47
N VAL A 11 -6.37 -1.33 -17.18
CA VAL A 11 -5.13 -1.98 -16.74
C VAL A 11 -3.95 -1.09 -17.09
N VAL A 12 -3.04 -0.89 -16.15
CA VAL A 12 -1.86 -0.03 -16.29
C VAL A 12 -0.60 -0.86 -15.97
N PRO A 13 0.44 -0.81 -16.81
CA PRO A 13 1.72 -1.45 -16.50
C PRO A 13 2.42 -0.73 -15.34
N VAL A 14 3.23 -1.47 -14.57
CA VAL A 14 3.93 -0.92 -13.40
C VAL A 14 4.89 0.22 -13.77
N GLU A 15 5.41 0.22 -14.99
CA GLU A 15 6.27 1.30 -15.51
C GLU A 15 5.50 2.59 -15.80
N GLY A 16 4.17 2.51 -15.84
CA GLY A 16 3.29 3.65 -16.10
C GLY A 16 2.85 4.42 -14.86
N ILE A 17 3.29 4.01 -13.66
CA ILE A 17 2.95 4.70 -12.41
C ILE A 17 4.11 5.56 -11.90
N ALA A 18 3.80 6.59 -11.13
CA ALA A 18 4.79 7.52 -10.59
C ALA A 18 5.25 7.10 -9.19
N PHE A 19 6.54 6.78 -9.04
CA PHE A 19 7.16 6.46 -7.75
C PHE A 19 7.62 7.72 -7.00
N PRO A 20 7.77 7.66 -5.66
CA PRO A 20 7.42 6.55 -4.78
C PRO A 20 5.90 6.34 -4.69
N VAL A 21 5.48 5.15 -4.27
CA VAL A 21 4.07 4.79 -4.09
C VAL A 21 3.77 4.42 -2.64
N VAL A 22 2.52 4.59 -2.24
CA VAL A 22 2.00 4.02 -0.99
C VAL A 22 1.35 2.69 -1.33
N LEU A 23 1.84 1.61 -0.73
CA LEU A 23 1.28 0.27 -0.81
C LEU A 23 0.45 -0.02 0.43
N ILE A 24 -0.86 -0.21 0.25
CA ILE A 24 -1.77 -0.59 1.33
C ILE A 24 -2.05 -2.08 1.23
N THR A 25 -1.66 -2.81 2.27
CA THR A 25 -1.92 -4.25 2.40
C THR A 25 -2.81 -4.50 3.61
N GLY A 26 -3.73 -5.47 3.51
CA GLY A 26 -4.57 -5.93 4.62
C GLY A 26 -4.20 -7.34 5.05
N GLN A 27 -4.45 -7.64 6.32
CA GLN A 27 -4.42 -9.00 6.83
C GLN A 27 -5.87 -9.50 6.88
N ASP A 28 -6.12 -10.75 6.56
CA ASP A 28 -7.37 -11.53 6.63
C ASP A 28 -8.72 -10.76 6.68
N PRO A 29 -9.62 -10.95 5.70
CA PRO A 29 -10.93 -10.27 5.62
C PRO A 29 -11.93 -10.75 6.67
N THR A 30 -11.71 -11.87 7.34
CA THR A 30 -12.63 -12.40 8.37
C THR A 30 -12.48 -11.71 9.71
N ASN A 31 -11.37 -11.05 9.95
CA ASN A 31 -11.16 -10.15 11.07
C ASN A 31 -11.09 -8.73 10.50
N ALA A 32 -11.68 -7.74 11.12
CA ALA A 32 -11.46 -6.33 10.82
C ALA A 32 -9.95 -6.01 11.07
N ALA A 33 -9.10 -6.64 10.29
CA ALA A 33 -7.69 -6.74 10.53
C ALA A 33 -6.98 -5.52 9.99
N PRO A 34 -5.88 -5.15 10.61
CA PRO A 34 -5.20 -3.89 10.39
C PRO A 34 -4.67 -3.78 8.97
N HIS A 35 -5.14 -2.78 8.26
CA HIS A 35 -4.51 -2.35 7.02
C HIS A 35 -3.22 -1.62 7.34
N ARG A 36 -2.21 -1.87 6.53
CA ARG A 36 -0.90 -1.25 6.66
C ARG A 36 -0.56 -0.46 5.40
N ALA A 37 -0.13 0.78 5.58
CA ALA A 37 0.41 1.61 4.53
C ALA A 37 1.95 1.63 4.63
N ASP A 38 2.62 1.14 3.61
CA ASP A 38 4.08 1.14 3.46
C ASP A 38 4.48 1.93 2.21
N ILE A 39 5.73 2.35 2.13
CA ILE A 39 6.26 3.08 0.99
C ILE A 39 7.16 2.15 0.17
N GLU A 40 6.90 2.12 -1.14
CA GLU A 40 7.75 1.43 -2.11
C GLU A 40 8.35 2.47 -3.07
N THR A 41 9.65 2.42 -3.24
CA THR A 41 10.39 3.48 -3.93
C THR A 41 10.62 3.20 -5.40
N SER A 42 10.46 1.95 -5.83
CA SER A 42 10.69 1.52 -7.21
C SER A 42 9.76 0.38 -7.63
N ALA A 43 9.65 0.17 -8.94
CA ALA A 43 8.94 -0.97 -9.51
C ALA A 43 9.51 -2.31 -9.02
N ARG A 44 10.83 -2.37 -8.79
CA ARG A 44 11.49 -3.55 -8.22
C ARG A 44 11.02 -3.83 -6.81
N ASP A 45 10.95 -2.79 -5.96
CA ASP A 45 10.53 -2.96 -4.57
C ASP A 45 9.07 -3.41 -4.52
N LEU A 46 8.21 -2.81 -5.35
CA LEU A 46 6.80 -3.18 -5.46
C LEU A 46 6.61 -4.63 -5.94
N SER A 47 7.50 -5.15 -6.79
CA SER A 47 7.48 -6.54 -7.29
C SER A 47 8.17 -7.54 -6.35
N LEU A 48 8.74 -7.10 -5.23
CA LEU A 48 9.36 -7.94 -4.21
C LEU A 48 8.53 -7.89 -2.92
N MET A 49 7.66 -8.87 -2.74
CA MET A 49 6.82 -8.94 -1.55
C MET A 49 7.45 -9.84 -0.49
N ARG A 50 7.36 -9.42 0.77
CA ARG A 50 7.74 -10.29 1.88
C ARG A 50 6.78 -11.47 1.98
N VAL A 51 7.31 -12.66 2.19
CA VAL A 51 6.55 -13.90 2.32
C VAL A 51 5.43 -13.78 3.36
N GLU A 52 5.71 -13.14 4.48
CA GLU A 52 4.74 -12.88 5.55
C GLU A 52 3.53 -12.07 5.08
N ARG A 53 3.71 -11.14 4.16
CA ARG A 53 2.62 -10.35 3.57
C ARG A 53 1.83 -11.14 2.54
N TYR A 54 2.52 -11.95 1.74
CA TYR A 54 1.88 -12.74 0.69
C TYR A 54 0.87 -13.75 1.24
N SER A 55 1.22 -14.40 2.35
CA SER A 55 0.34 -15.38 3.00
C SER A 55 -0.93 -14.76 3.61
N THR A 56 -1.00 -13.44 3.74
CA THR A 56 -2.09 -12.69 4.38
C THR A 56 -2.91 -11.84 3.41
N LEU A 57 -2.66 -11.96 2.09
CA LEU A 57 -3.39 -11.20 1.07
C LEU A 57 -4.79 -11.79 0.86
N ALA A 58 -5.71 -11.31 1.62
CA ALA A 58 -7.12 -11.67 1.50
C ALA A 58 -7.92 -10.69 0.62
N SER A 59 -7.40 -9.50 0.43
CA SER A 59 -7.94 -8.47 -0.49
C SER A 59 -6.82 -7.98 -1.40
N PRO A 60 -7.13 -7.57 -2.64
CA PRO A 60 -6.10 -6.97 -3.49
C PRO A 60 -5.47 -5.78 -2.78
N PRO A 61 -4.13 -5.71 -2.72
CA PRO A 61 -3.45 -4.52 -2.22
C PRO A 61 -3.83 -3.30 -3.05
N ILE A 62 -3.77 -2.13 -2.40
CA ILE A 62 -4.03 -0.85 -3.07
C ILE A 62 -2.70 -0.13 -3.25
N VAL A 63 -2.45 0.35 -4.46
CA VAL A 63 -1.27 1.15 -4.80
C VAL A 63 -1.72 2.58 -5.07
N ILE A 64 -1.08 3.54 -4.42
CA ILE A 64 -1.33 4.97 -4.61
C ILE A 64 -0.03 5.59 -5.11
N ASP A 65 -0.03 6.12 -6.32
CA ASP A 65 1.16 6.74 -6.92
C ASP A 65 1.35 8.21 -6.51
N SER A 66 2.53 8.77 -6.77
CA SER A 66 2.87 10.15 -6.43
C SER A 66 1.98 11.20 -7.09
N ASN A 67 1.25 10.83 -8.16
CA ASN A 67 0.27 11.68 -8.84
C ASN A 67 -1.15 11.53 -8.29
N ALA A 68 -1.31 10.85 -7.15
CA ALA A 68 -2.60 10.56 -6.51
C ALA A 68 -3.54 9.68 -7.36
N ARG A 69 -2.99 8.85 -8.24
CA ARG A 69 -3.73 7.79 -8.91
C ARG A 69 -3.76 6.55 -8.03
N ILE A 70 -4.90 5.90 -7.99
CA ILE A 70 -5.18 4.77 -7.09
C ILE A 70 -5.49 3.55 -7.93
N TYR A 71 -4.81 2.44 -7.60
CA TYR A 71 -4.90 1.18 -8.34
C TYR A 71 -5.16 0.02 -7.37
N ASP A 72 -5.92 -0.98 -7.86
CA ASP A 72 -5.96 -2.30 -7.24
C ASP A 72 -4.85 -3.16 -7.86
N MET A 73 -4.08 -3.85 -7.02
CA MET A 73 -3.07 -4.81 -7.44
C MET A 73 -3.73 -6.18 -7.55
N ASN A 74 -4.00 -6.63 -8.76
CA ASN A 74 -4.73 -7.87 -9.04
C ASN A 74 -3.83 -8.94 -9.66
N GLU A 75 -4.35 -10.18 -9.71
CA GLU A 75 -3.68 -11.31 -10.34
C GLU A 75 -2.25 -11.50 -9.83
N ILE A 76 -2.11 -11.52 -8.49
CA ILE A 76 -0.82 -11.69 -7.87
C ILE A 76 -0.40 -13.15 -7.97
N GLU A 77 0.66 -13.39 -8.71
CA GLU A 77 1.33 -14.67 -8.80
C GLU A 77 2.75 -14.55 -8.25
N GLY A 78 3.21 -15.56 -7.56
CA GLY A 78 4.54 -15.58 -6.98
C GLY A 78 5.12 -16.96 -6.84
N ALA A 79 6.37 -17.05 -6.43
CA ALA A 79 7.04 -18.30 -6.14
C ALA A 79 6.36 -18.98 -4.94
N HIS A 80 5.55 -20.00 -5.22
CA HIS A 80 4.87 -20.77 -4.19
C HIS A 80 5.82 -21.85 -3.60
N GLY A 81 5.83 -21.92 -2.28
CA GLY A 81 6.16 -23.13 -1.57
C GLY A 81 7.45 -23.20 -0.79
N GLY A 82 7.45 -24.15 0.14
CA GLY A 82 8.39 -24.34 1.22
C GLY A 82 9.87 -24.40 0.85
N LEU A 83 10.23 -24.91 -0.32
CA LEU A 83 11.64 -25.00 -0.73
C LEU A 83 12.22 -23.61 -1.00
N TRP A 84 11.44 -22.70 -1.57
CA TRP A 84 11.87 -21.31 -1.82
C TRP A 84 12.12 -20.54 -0.52
N MET A 85 11.27 -20.75 0.48
CA MET A 85 11.44 -20.15 1.81
C MET A 85 12.70 -20.64 2.52
N MET A 86 13.12 -21.90 2.27
CA MET A 86 14.32 -22.46 2.86
C MET A 86 15.63 -21.92 2.25
N VAL A 87 15.59 -21.46 0.99
CA VAL A 87 16.77 -20.97 0.27
C VAL A 87 16.84 -19.44 0.14
N ASN A 88 15.80 -18.73 0.60
CA ASN A 88 15.73 -17.28 0.51
C ASN A 88 15.93 -16.61 1.89
N PRO A 89 17.17 -16.24 2.25
CA PRO A 89 17.47 -15.66 3.56
C PRO A 89 16.86 -14.27 3.76
N THR A 90 16.42 -13.60 2.70
CA THR A 90 15.83 -12.25 2.78
C THR A 90 14.34 -12.26 3.09
N GLY A 91 13.67 -13.39 2.93
CA GLY A 91 12.20 -13.50 3.03
C GLY A 91 11.45 -12.71 1.95
N LEU A 92 12.15 -12.21 0.92
CA LEU A 92 11.54 -11.49 -0.21
C LEU A 92 11.24 -12.45 -1.34
N MET A 93 10.06 -12.33 -1.92
CA MET A 93 9.57 -13.19 -2.98
C MET A 93 9.19 -12.34 -4.20
N PRO A 94 9.72 -12.65 -5.40
CA PRO A 94 9.27 -11.98 -6.61
C PRO A 94 7.81 -12.32 -6.88
N ILE A 95 7.03 -11.32 -7.25
CA ILE A 95 5.62 -11.46 -7.62
C ILE A 95 5.38 -10.86 -9.00
N THR A 96 4.39 -11.41 -9.70
CA THR A 96 3.82 -10.82 -10.92
C THR A 96 2.41 -10.35 -10.60
N PHE A 97 2.05 -9.16 -11.06
CA PHE A 97 0.75 -8.57 -10.77
C PHE A 97 0.30 -7.63 -11.89
N GLN A 98 -0.99 -7.30 -11.88
CA GLN A 98 -1.59 -6.28 -12.73
C GLN A 98 -2.15 -5.14 -11.87
N LEU A 99 -1.98 -3.92 -12.34
CA LEU A 99 -2.56 -2.73 -11.72
C LEU A 99 -3.83 -2.34 -12.48
N THR A 100 -4.93 -2.22 -11.76
CA THR A 100 -6.22 -1.80 -12.31
C THR A 100 -6.62 -0.46 -11.70
N GLU A 101 -6.80 0.55 -12.53
CA GLU A 101 -7.16 1.89 -12.08
C GLU A 101 -8.54 1.89 -11.40
N ARG A 102 -8.62 2.42 -10.18
CA ARG A 102 -9.88 2.56 -9.43
C ARG A 102 -10.69 3.73 -9.97
N ARG A 103 -12.00 3.75 -9.67
CA ARG A 103 -12.87 4.88 -10.01
C ARG A 103 -12.59 6.10 -9.15
N GLU A 104 -12.33 5.88 -7.87
CA GLU A 104 -11.99 6.94 -6.91
C GLU A 104 -10.52 7.30 -7.09
N GLN A 105 -10.27 8.56 -7.36
CA GLN A 105 -8.97 9.11 -7.68
C GLN A 105 -8.73 10.41 -6.91
N GLY A 106 -7.48 10.82 -6.84
CA GLY A 106 -7.10 12.11 -6.28
C GLY A 106 -6.63 12.06 -4.84
N ALA A 107 -6.05 13.17 -4.38
CA ALA A 107 -5.37 13.27 -3.10
C ALA A 107 -6.31 13.07 -1.89
N ASP A 108 -7.58 13.46 -2.00
CA ASP A 108 -8.55 13.31 -0.91
C ASP A 108 -8.95 11.85 -0.72
N ALA A 109 -9.19 11.11 -1.82
CA ALA A 109 -9.46 9.68 -1.78
C ALA A 109 -8.25 8.91 -1.24
N ALA A 110 -7.05 9.24 -1.72
CA ALA A 110 -5.79 8.68 -1.23
C ALA A 110 -5.59 8.91 0.27
N ARG A 111 -5.81 10.14 0.74
CA ARG A 111 -5.74 10.48 2.16
C ARG A 111 -6.72 9.68 3.00
N GLY A 112 -7.95 9.53 2.53
CA GLY A 112 -8.97 8.72 3.20
C GLY A 112 -8.51 7.26 3.39
N LEU A 113 -7.98 6.64 2.34
CA LEU A 113 -7.46 5.27 2.38
C LEU A 113 -6.27 5.14 3.33
N ILE A 114 -5.29 6.05 3.25
CA ILE A 114 -4.10 6.04 4.12
C ILE A 114 -4.49 6.24 5.58
N SER A 115 -5.38 7.20 5.87
CA SER A 115 -5.81 7.50 7.24
C SER A 115 -6.63 6.36 7.87
N ALA A 116 -7.27 5.53 7.06
CA ALA A 116 -7.99 4.35 7.52
C ALA A 116 -7.05 3.19 7.92
N CYS A 117 -5.77 3.23 7.52
CA CYS A 117 -4.81 2.19 7.89
C CYS A 117 -4.53 2.21 9.40
N GLU A 118 -4.47 1.03 10.01
CA GLU A 118 -4.09 0.88 11.42
C GLU A 118 -2.60 1.13 11.62
N PHE A 119 -1.78 0.74 10.64
CA PHE A 119 -0.34 0.96 10.68
C PHE A 119 0.10 1.89 9.55
N LEU A 120 0.89 2.90 9.88
CA LEU A 120 1.49 3.85 8.96
C LEU A 120 3.02 3.69 8.99
N GLY A 121 3.55 3.05 7.97
CA GLY A 121 4.97 2.74 7.91
C GLY A 121 5.42 1.84 9.07
N ARG A 122 6.34 2.32 9.89
CA ARG A 122 6.92 1.56 11.01
C ARG A 122 6.22 1.80 12.35
N ASP A 123 5.16 2.57 12.39
CA ASP A 123 4.45 2.83 13.64
C ASP A 123 3.73 1.60 14.14
N ILE A 124 4.04 1.24 15.38
CA ILE A 124 3.39 0.20 16.16
C ILE A 124 2.62 0.79 17.35
N ASP A 125 2.72 2.10 17.57
CA ASP A 125 2.11 2.83 18.68
C ASP A 125 0.88 3.60 18.22
N SER A 126 -0.24 3.41 18.93
CA SER A 126 -1.52 4.04 18.62
C SER A 126 -1.50 5.57 18.76
N GLU A 127 -0.76 6.11 19.73
CA GLU A 127 -0.68 7.56 19.95
C GLU A 127 0.06 8.24 18.79
N ARG A 128 1.17 7.67 18.36
CA ARG A 128 1.94 8.15 17.20
C ARG A 128 1.13 8.09 15.91
N ARG A 129 0.36 7.00 15.74
CA ARG A 129 -0.57 6.89 14.60
C ARG A 129 -1.59 8.03 14.61
N VAL A 130 -2.24 8.31 15.73
CA VAL A 130 -3.22 9.40 15.85
C VAL A 130 -2.59 10.74 15.49
N ALA A 131 -1.40 11.04 15.96
CA ALA A 131 -0.66 12.26 15.62
C ALA A 131 -0.34 12.34 14.12
N ARG A 132 0.07 11.23 13.47
CA ARG A 132 0.33 11.20 12.03
C ARG A 132 -0.94 11.38 11.22
N VAL A 133 -2.03 10.71 11.58
CA VAL A 133 -3.33 10.87 10.91
C VAL A 133 -3.81 12.33 11.00
N ALA A 134 -3.66 12.98 12.14
CA ALA A 134 -3.99 14.40 12.28
C ALA A 134 -3.15 15.29 11.34
N ARG A 135 -1.86 14.99 11.16
CA ARG A 135 -0.99 15.70 10.22
C ARG A 135 -1.35 15.41 8.76
N LEU A 136 -1.73 14.18 8.42
CA LEU A 136 -2.20 13.82 7.09
C LEU A 136 -3.43 14.65 6.68
N ALA A 137 -4.30 15.01 7.61
CA ALA A 137 -5.49 15.82 7.34
C ALA A 137 -5.14 17.22 6.80
N SER A 138 -3.97 17.75 7.11
CA SER A 138 -3.52 19.09 6.70
C SER A 138 -2.77 19.13 5.36
N VAL A 139 -2.40 17.97 4.78
CA VAL A 139 -1.62 17.93 3.54
C VAL A 139 -2.45 17.49 2.34
N GLN A 140 -2.14 18.04 1.17
CA GLN A 140 -2.93 17.87 -0.05
C GLN A 140 -2.20 17.13 -1.17
N THR A 141 -0.96 16.72 -0.96
CA THR A 141 -0.16 16.05 -2.00
C THR A 141 0.42 14.74 -1.50
N ILE A 142 0.47 13.74 -2.37
CA ILE A 142 1.01 12.42 -2.03
C ILE A 142 2.47 12.48 -1.55
N PRO A 143 3.37 13.24 -2.17
CA PRO A 143 4.75 13.35 -1.66
C PRO A 143 4.83 13.83 -0.20
N LYS A 144 3.96 14.77 0.21
CA LYS A 144 3.90 15.20 1.60
C LYS A 144 3.30 14.15 2.53
N MET A 145 2.32 13.38 2.07
CA MET A 145 1.76 12.25 2.83
C MET A 145 2.84 11.17 3.02
N ILE A 146 3.59 10.85 1.98
CA ILE A 146 4.72 9.91 2.03
C ILE A 146 5.75 10.36 3.07
N ALA A 147 6.14 11.63 3.06
CA ALA A 147 7.10 12.17 4.03
C ALA A 147 6.62 11.98 5.48
N ILE A 148 5.31 12.13 5.74
CA ILE A 148 4.72 11.88 7.07
C ILE A 148 4.78 10.39 7.43
N ILE A 149 4.53 9.49 6.48
CA ILE A 149 4.57 8.05 6.70
C ILE A 149 6.00 7.56 6.97
N GLU A 150 6.98 8.11 6.25
CA GLU A 150 8.41 7.74 6.37
C GLU A 150 9.11 8.34 7.59
N GLU A 151 8.51 9.36 8.20
CA GLU A 151 9.11 10.04 9.33
C GLU A 151 9.43 9.05 10.45
N MET A 152 10.72 8.92 10.77
CA MET A 152 11.16 8.09 11.88
C MET A 152 10.59 8.67 13.19
N PRO A 153 10.12 7.81 14.11
CA PRO A 153 9.75 8.28 15.43
C PRO A 153 10.94 9.03 16.04
N LEU A 154 10.69 10.25 16.50
CA LEU A 154 11.69 10.98 17.27
C LEU A 154 12.14 10.09 18.44
N PRO A 155 13.46 10.01 18.72
CA PRO A 155 13.91 9.33 19.93
C PRO A 155 13.15 9.94 21.12
N GLU A 156 12.64 9.06 22.01
CA GLU A 156 12.06 9.52 23.25
C GLU A 156 13.12 10.39 23.95
N VAL A 157 12.75 11.65 24.17
CA VAL A 157 13.55 12.50 25.06
C VAL A 157 13.37 11.89 26.43
N ALA A 158 14.38 11.17 26.91
CA ALA A 158 14.41 10.69 28.27
C ALA A 158 14.37 11.92 29.19
N ASP A 159 13.29 12.06 29.94
CA ASP A 159 13.18 13.03 31.03
C ASP A 159 14.18 12.73 32.15
#